data_402862410c0074dbc7300f022c3078ac
#
_entry.id   402862410c0074dbc7300f022c3078ac
#
_cell.length_a   1.000
_cell.length_b   1.000
_cell.length_c   1.000
_cell.angle_alpha   90.00
_cell.angle_beta   90.00
_cell.angle_gamma   90.00
#
_symmetry.space_group_name_H-M   'P 1'
#
loop_
_entity.id
_entity.type
_entity.pdbx_description
1 polymer ?
#
loop_
_entity_poly.entity_id
_entity_poly.type
_entity_poly.pdbx_seq_one_letter_code
_entity_poly.pdbx_strand_id
1 'polypeptide(L)' 'MTGTNAYAVLGEQGARRARVLDLGFGGVALELDSAEDLPENMLAVLHVPILPPVRVNLKPVWSQRAGEGHFRIGCCFIS' A
#
# COMPACT_ATOMS: atom_id res chain seq x y z
N MET A 1 3.76 17.51 4.74
CA MET A 1 3.75 17.33 3.29
C MET A 1 2.45 16.70 2.84
N THR A 2 1.88 17.27 1.85
CA THR A 2 0.60 16.78 1.36
C THR A 2 0.63 16.72 -0.14
N GLY A 3 -0.44 16.23 -0.71
CA GLY A 3 -0.61 16.27 -2.15
C GLY A 3 0.24 15.30 -2.92
N THR A 4 0.70 14.26 -2.28
CA THR A 4 1.40 13.24 -3.03
C THR A 4 0.40 12.48 -3.86
N ASN A 5 0.74 12.24 -5.11
CA ASN A 5 -0.07 11.42 -5.99
C ASN A 5 0.41 9.98 -6.01
N ALA A 6 1.05 9.57 -4.93
CA ALA A 6 1.58 8.23 -4.84
C ALA A 6 0.47 7.22 -4.56
N TYR A 7 0.55 6.11 -5.23
CA TYR A 7 -0.39 5.01 -5.02
C TYR A 7 0.32 3.69 -5.24
N ALA A 8 -0.31 2.63 -4.78
CA ALA A 8 0.21 1.28 -4.97
C ALA A 8 -0.85 0.45 -5.67
N VAL A 9 -0.41 -0.39 -6.58
CA VAL A 9 -1.26 -1.38 -7.21
C VAL A 9 -0.92 -2.73 -6.59
N LEU A 10 -1.91 -3.33 -5.95
CA LEU A 10 -1.70 -4.54 -5.16
C LEU A 10 -2.11 -5.77 -5.95
N GLY A 11 -1.37 -6.86 -5.73
CA GLY A 11 -1.66 -8.14 -6.33
C GLY A 11 -1.01 -8.30 -7.68
N GLU A 12 -0.87 -9.56 -8.10
CA GLU A 12 -0.22 -9.87 -9.36
C GLU A 12 -0.98 -9.37 -10.58
N GLN A 13 -2.27 -9.26 -10.45
CA GLN A 13 -3.11 -8.82 -11.56
C GLN A 13 -3.45 -7.34 -11.49
N GLY A 14 -2.91 -6.65 -10.49
CA GLY A 14 -3.21 -5.24 -10.34
C GLY A 14 -4.66 -4.96 -10.02
N ALA A 15 -5.31 -5.86 -9.30
CA ALA A 15 -6.74 -5.78 -9.06
C ALA A 15 -7.13 -4.73 -8.04
N ARG A 16 -6.19 -4.31 -7.19
CA ARG A 16 -6.47 -3.35 -6.13
C ARG A 16 -5.54 -2.17 -6.21
N ARG A 17 -6.10 -1.01 -5.95
CA ARG A 17 -5.32 0.23 -5.87
C ARG A 17 -5.42 0.77 -4.46
N ALA A 18 -4.30 1.17 -3.91
CA ALA A 18 -4.23 1.76 -2.57
C ALA A 18 -3.56 3.11 -2.65
N ARG A 19 -3.98 4.01 -1.77
CA ARG A 19 -3.34 5.31 -1.66
C ARG A 19 -2.17 5.19 -0.71
N VAL A 20 -1.04 5.75 -1.09
CA VAL A 20 0.13 5.77 -0.20
C VAL A 20 -0.02 6.92 0.78
N LEU A 21 -0.07 6.61 2.06
CA LEU A 21 -0.19 7.60 3.12
C LEU A 21 1.17 8.01 3.64
N ASP A 22 2.08 7.06 3.73
CA ASP A 22 3.40 7.32 4.25
C ASP A 22 4.34 6.26 3.68
N LEU A 23 5.57 6.66 3.43
CA LEU A 23 6.57 5.77 2.85
C LEU A 23 7.88 5.98 3.57
N GLY A 24 8.46 4.92 4.10
CA GLY A 24 9.72 4.97 4.80
C GLY A 24 10.66 3.87 4.32
N PHE A 25 11.79 3.76 4.99
CA PHE A 25 12.78 2.74 4.62
C PHE A 25 12.32 1.32 4.91
N GLY A 26 11.53 1.14 5.95
CA GLY A 26 11.12 -0.18 6.38
C GLY A 26 9.76 -0.62 5.88
N GLY A 27 8.97 0.29 5.32
CA GLY A 27 7.64 -0.08 4.92
C GLY A 27 6.83 1.08 4.40
N VAL A 28 5.55 0.82 4.23
CA VAL A 28 4.63 1.79 3.65
C VAL A 28 3.28 1.67 4.34
N ALA A 29 2.62 2.80 4.53
CA ALA A 29 1.25 2.83 5.02
C ALA A 29 0.32 3.14 3.84
N LEU A 30 -0.73 2.36 3.74
CA LEU A 30 -1.66 2.44 2.62
C LEU A 30 -3.08 2.64 3.12
N GLU A 31 -3.89 3.28 2.30
CA GLU A 31 -5.32 3.41 2.55
C GLU A 31 -6.08 2.65 1.47
N LEU A 32 -6.99 1.80 1.91
CA LEU A 32 -7.78 0.94 1.05
C LEU A 32 -9.26 1.13 1.33
N ASP A 33 -10.07 0.79 0.35
CA ASP A 33 -11.53 0.76 0.52
C ASP A 33 -11.99 -0.44 1.33
N SER A 34 -11.18 -1.47 1.39
CA SER A 34 -11.52 -2.70 2.09
C SER A 34 -10.24 -3.39 2.53
N ALA A 35 -10.26 -3.94 3.72
CA ALA A 35 -9.15 -4.71 4.25
C ALA A 35 -9.41 -6.21 4.20
N GLU A 36 -10.46 -6.63 3.53
CA GLU A 36 -10.79 -8.04 3.43
C GLU A 36 -9.79 -8.77 2.56
N ASP A 37 -9.48 -9.99 2.96
CA ASP A 37 -8.69 -10.92 2.16
C ASP A 37 -7.30 -10.42 1.79
N LEU A 38 -6.67 -9.70 2.71
CA LEU A 38 -5.28 -9.31 2.51
C LEU A 38 -4.37 -10.50 2.79
N PRO A 39 -3.58 -10.92 1.81
CA PRO A 39 -2.65 -12.02 2.03
C PRO A 39 -1.50 -11.61 2.93
N GLU A 40 -0.81 -12.59 3.48
CA GLU A 40 0.35 -12.32 4.32
C GLU A 40 1.49 -11.67 3.54
N ASN A 41 1.59 -12.00 2.27
CA ASN A 41 2.58 -11.42 1.38
C ASN A 41 1.87 -10.91 0.16
N MET A 42 2.15 -9.67 -0.20
CA MET A 42 1.54 -9.05 -1.36
C MET A 42 2.60 -8.51 -2.27
N LEU A 43 2.43 -8.77 -3.56
CA LEU A 43 3.22 -8.09 -4.56
C LEU A 43 2.55 -6.75 -4.83
N ALA A 44 3.32 -5.70 -4.83
CA ALA A 44 2.79 -4.37 -5.06
C ALA A 44 3.71 -3.60 -6.00
N VAL A 45 3.11 -2.71 -6.78
CA VAL A 45 3.86 -1.79 -7.62
C VAL A 45 3.58 -0.39 -7.09
N LEU A 46 4.63 0.26 -6.61
CA LEU A 46 4.53 1.61 -6.09
C LEU A 46 4.72 2.61 -7.22
N HIS A 47 3.77 3.52 -7.34
CA HIS A 47 3.83 4.60 -8.30
C HIS A 47 3.97 5.91 -7.55
N VAL A 48 5.14 6.53 -7.66
CA VAL A 48 5.37 7.82 -7.04
C VAL A 48 5.74 8.82 -8.13
N PRO A 49 5.45 10.10 -7.93
CA PRO A 49 5.84 11.10 -8.92
C PRO A 49 7.34 11.11 -9.11
N ILE A 50 7.78 11.36 -10.33
CA ILE A 50 9.18 11.56 -10.68
C ILE A 50 9.98 10.26 -10.82
N LEU A 51 9.54 9.19 -10.17
CA LEU A 51 10.26 7.92 -10.18
C LEU A 51 9.53 6.88 -11.00
N PRO A 52 10.25 5.95 -11.62
CA PRO A 52 9.59 4.85 -12.30
C PRO A 52 8.90 3.93 -11.29
N PRO A 53 7.92 3.15 -11.74
CA PRO A 53 7.24 2.19 -10.87
C PRO A 53 8.24 1.21 -10.25
N VAL A 54 8.03 0.90 -8.99
CA VAL A 54 8.91 -0.01 -8.26
C VAL A 54 8.08 -1.18 -7.75
N ARG A 55 8.53 -2.39 -8.04
CA ARG A 55 7.91 -3.59 -7.52
C ARG A 55 8.47 -3.90 -6.14
N VAL A 56 7.58 -4.17 -5.22
CA VAL A 56 7.96 -4.50 -3.85
C VAL A 56 7.08 -5.63 -3.35
N ASN A 57 7.60 -6.39 -2.41
CA ASN A 57 6.82 -7.36 -1.68
C ASN A 57 6.49 -6.75 -0.33
N LEU A 58 5.23 -6.82 0.03
CA LEU A 58 4.73 -6.21 1.26
C LEU A 58 4.14 -7.27 2.17
N LYS A 59 4.37 -7.10 3.45
CA LYS A 59 3.75 -7.91 4.47
C LYS A 59 2.91 -7.01 5.36
N PRO A 60 1.59 -7.18 5.40
CA PRO A 60 0.76 -6.39 6.30
C PRO A 60 1.13 -6.67 7.75
N VAL A 61 1.33 -5.63 8.52
CA VAL A 61 1.72 -5.71 9.93
C VAL A 61 0.57 -5.32 10.83
N TRP A 62 -0.17 -4.29 10.44
CA TRP A 62 -1.32 -3.84 11.20
C TRP A 62 -2.38 -3.30 10.25
N SER A 63 -3.60 -3.29 10.74
CA SER A 63 -4.69 -2.65 10.01
C SER A 63 -5.55 -1.89 10.98
N GLN A 64 -6.16 -0.83 10.49
CA GLN A 64 -7.00 0.03 11.29
C GLN A 64 -8.11 0.60 10.44
N ARG A 65 -9.31 0.63 10.99
CA ARG A 65 -10.42 1.27 10.32
C ARG A 65 -10.27 2.78 10.45
N ALA A 66 -10.26 3.47 9.33
CA ALA A 66 -10.02 4.91 9.31
C ALA A 66 -11.27 5.74 9.10
N GLY A 67 -12.42 5.08 8.89
CA GLY A 67 -13.69 5.75 8.65
C GLY A 67 -14.59 4.82 7.89
N GLU A 68 -15.74 5.31 7.48
CA GLU A 68 -16.65 4.49 6.71
C GLU A 68 -16.04 4.13 5.36
N GLY A 69 -15.90 2.83 5.14
CA GLY A 69 -15.39 2.35 3.87
C GLY A 69 -13.90 2.59 3.64
N HIS A 70 -13.16 3.00 4.67
CA HIS A 70 -11.74 3.26 4.53
C HIS A 70 -10.95 2.50 5.59
N PHE A 71 -9.86 1.89 5.17
CA PHE A 71 -8.97 1.16 6.05
C PHE A 71 -7.54 1.60 5.80
N ARG A 72 -6.76 1.66 6.86
CA ARG A 72 -5.33 1.92 6.78
C ARG A 72 -4.60 0.65 7.13
N ILE A 73 -3.60 0.32 6.36
CA ILE A 73 -2.74 -0.81 6.66
C ILE A 73 -1.30 -0.34 6.66
N GLY A 74 -0.54 -0.89 7.58
CA GLY A 74 0.90 -0.69 7.60
C GLY A 74 1.56 -1.96 7.13
N CYS A 75 2.46 -1.83 6.18
CA CYS A 75 3.15 -2.97 5.58
C CYS A 75 4.63 -2.81 5.71
N CYS A 76 5.32 -3.94 5.91
CA CYS A 76 6.77 -3.98 5.87
C CYS A 76 7.21 -4.44 4.49
N PHE A 77 8.34 -3.93 4.05
CA PHE A 77 8.98 -4.47 2.86
C PHE A 77 9.65 -5.80 3.19
N ILE A 78 9.44 -6.76 2.32
CA ILE A 78 10.06 -8.07 2.45
C ILE A 78 11.14 -8.19 1.40
N SER A 79 12.32 -8.51 1.84
CA SER A 79 13.44 -8.70 0.91
C SER A 79 13.59 -10.16 0.49
#